data_48590cfa24ed832088c8063ccd70cb46
#
_entry.id   48590cfa24ed832088c8063ccd70cb46
#
_cell.length_a   1.000
_cell.length_b   1.000
_cell.length_c   1.000
_cell.angle_alpha   90.00
_cell.angle_beta   90.00
_cell.angle_gamma   90.00
#
_symmetry.space_group_name_H-M   'P 1'
#
loop_
_entity.id
_entity.type
_entity.pdbx_description
1 polymer ?
#
loop_
_entity_poly.entity_id
_entity_poly.type
_entity_poly.pdbx_seq_one_letter_code
_entity_poly.pdbx_strand_id
1 'polypeptide(L)'
;DFFRFYAEYVNGRVELLAGTGCIRYADTLALSNAVYELGYTPMVISPYYFEMDQEKLFVYYDRLAKDVKGDLYLYNFPPRTGHSIAPETIRRLIDANPNIIGLKDSVSTPGHTNMVCRAVEGKPFTVYSGFDDQFLSNIANNGGGGCIGALSIIVPEIWSSLVKAANERDFDRTFALYHLIQKLMPIYDMDTNCSLILKKLLVHRGLEISDRAVCPFNQMNAAIYQSAADLLDSVLAEYRSMR
;
A
#
# COMPACT_ATOMS: atom_id res chain seq x y z
N ASP A 1 11.77 -17.69 4.93
CA ASP A 1 13.04 -16.98 5.24
C ASP A 1 12.87 -15.46 5.17
N PHE A 2 12.29 -14.89 4.08
CA PHE A 2 12.10 -13.44 3.90
C PHE A 2 11.34 -12.77 5.06
N PHE A 3 10.12 -13.22 5.38
CA PHE A 3 9.32 -12.65 6.46
C PHE A 3 9.99 -12.80 7.84
N ARG A 4 10.65 -13.91 8.09
CA ARG A 4 11.39 -14.12 9.35
C ARG A 4 12.52 -13.11 9.51
N PHE A 5 13.33 -12.92 8.46
CA PHE A 5 14.41 -11.93 8.46
C PHE A 5 13.89 -10.51 8.81
N TYR A 6 12.79 -10.07 8.18
CA TYR A 6 12.25 -8.75 8.45
C TYR A 6 11.59 -8.65 9.84
N ALA A 7 10.92 -9.71 10.33
CA ALA A 7 10.38 -9.72 11.68
C ALA A 7 11.49 -9.52 12.72
N GLU A 8 12.58 -10.26 12.58
CA GLU A 8 13.76 -10.16 13.45
C GLU A 8 14.44 -8.78 13.32
N TYR A 9 14.62 -8.26 12.12
CA TYR A 9 15.23 -6.96 11.87
C TYR A 9 14.39 -5.81 12.42
N VAL A 10 13.09 -5.84 12.21
CA VAL A 10 12.15 -4.80 12.71
C VAL A 10 12.00 -4.87 14.21
N ASN A 11 11.99 -6.07 14.80
CA ASN A 11 11.97 -6.31 16.24
C ASN A 11 10.93 -5.45 16.99
N GLY A 12 9.69 -5.44 16.51
CA GLY A 12 8.56 -4.72 17.12
C GLY A 12 8.60 -3.19 17.06
N ARG A 13 9.53 -2.58 16.32
CA ARG A 13 9.63 -1.11 16.20
C ARG A 13 8.46 -0.47 15.44
N VAL A 14 7.84 -1.22 14.55
CA VAL A 14 6.66 -0.84 13.78
C VAL A 14 5.78 -2.06 13.53
N GLU A 15 4.50 -1.81 13.24
CA GLU A 15 3.58 -2.85 12.77
C GLU A 15 4.01 -3.39 11.41
N LEU A 16 3.87 -4.71 11.23
CA LEU A 16 4.25 -5.39 10.00
C LEU A 16 2.99 -5.92 9.29
N LEU A 17 2.77 -5.45 8.06
CA LEU A 17 1.75 -5.99 7.17
C LEU A 17 2.41 -6.88 6.10
N ALA A 18 1.85 -8.07 5.87
CA ALA A 18 2.36 -8.99 4.87
C ALA A 18 1.34 -9.23 3.75
N GLY A 19 1.74 -8.99 2.50
CA GLY A 19 0.95 -9.39 1.33
C GLY A 19 0.94 -10.91 1.18
N THR A 20 -0.20 -11.56 1.42
CA THR A 20 -0.32 -13.04 1.46
C THR A 20 -1.31 -13.59 0.43
N GLY A 21 -1.92 -12.74 -0.40
CA GLY A 21 -2.88 -13.17 -1.42
C GLY A 21 -2.22 -14.01 -2.52
N CYS A 22 -2.77 -15.20 -2.73
CA CYS A 22 -2.43 -16.13 -3.79
C CYS A 22 -3.70 -16.46 -4.60
N ILE A 23 -3.56 -17.03 -5.81
CA ILE A 23 -4.71 -17.45 -6.59
C ILE A 23 -5.44 -18.61 -5.88
N ARG A 24 -4.68 -19.57 -5.34
CA ARG A 24 -5.25 -20.71 -4.65
C ARG A 24 -5.52 -20.39 -3.18
N TYR A 25 -6.76 -20.59 -2.75
CA TYR A 25 -7.21 -20.33 -1.37
C TYR A 25 -6.31 -20.97 -0.30
N ALA A 26 -5.96 -22.26 -0.48
CA ALA A 26 -5.13 -22.98 0.48
C ALA A 26 -3.74 -22.34 0.67
N ASP A 27 -3.16 -21.77 -0.39
CA ASP A 27 -1.87 -21.10 -0.32
C ASP A 27 -1.97 -19.74 0.39
N THR A 28 -3.05 -19.00 0.12
CA THR A 28 -3.37 -17.76 0.85
C THR A 28 -3.50 -18.03 2.35
N LEU A 29 -4.28 -19.04 2.73
CA LEU A 29 -4.50 -19.40 4.13
C LEU A 29 -3.20 -19.86 4.81
N ALA A 30 -2.45 -20.74 4.16
CA ALA A 30 -1.18 -21.25 4.70
C ALA A 30 -0.16 -20.12 4.91
N LEU A 31 -0.01 -19.22 3.93
CA LEU A 31 0.90 -18.09 4.03
C LEU A 31 0.44 -17.08 5.07
N SER A 32 -0.85 -16.76 5.13
CA SER A 32 -1.42 -15.85 6.13
C SER A 32 -1.18 -16.35 7.56
N ASN A 33 -1.40 -17.64 7.80
CA ASN A 33 -1.12 -18.22 9.11
C ASN A 33 0.39 -18.29 9.43
N ALA A 34 1.22 -18.53 8.42
CA ALA A 34 2.67 -18.56 8.62
C ALA A 34 3.26 -17.17 8.97
N VAL A 35 2.76 -16.10 8.37
CA VAL A 35 3.21 -14.73 8.70
C VAL A 35 2.64 -14.26 10.03
N TYR A 36 1.42 -14.66 10.38
CA TYR A 36 0.84 -14.38 11.69
C TYR A 36 1.72 -14.89 12.83
N GLU A 37 2.26 -16.12 12.72
CA GLU A 37 3.19 -16.69 13.70
C GLU A 37 4.53 -15.91 13.85
N LEU A 38 4.82 -15.04 12.87
CA LEU A 38 5.98 -14.16 12.89
C LEU A 38 5.64 -12.72 13.34
N GLY A 39 4.41 -12.47 13.78
CA GLY A 39 3.96 -11.16 14.25
C GLY A 39 3.52 -10.20 13.16
N TYR A 40 3.17 -10.68 11.97
CA TYR A 40 2.57 -9.87 10.92
C TYR A 40 1.05 -9.93 10.96
N THR A 41 0.42 -8.86 10.50
CA THR A 41 -0.99 -8.91 10.09
C THR A 41 -1.06 -9.19 8.58
N PRO A 42 -1.73 -10.26 8.12
CA PRO A 42 -1.92 -10.54 6.71
C PRO A 42 -2.71 -9.44 6.00
N MET A 43 -2.27 -9.04 4.81
CA MET A 43 -3.00 -8.16 3.91
C MET A 43 -3.28 -8.93 2.61
N VAL A 44 -4.56 -9.24 2.37
CA VAL A 44 -4.95 -10.20 1.35
C VAL A 44 -5.63 -9.51 0.18
N ILE A 45 -4.97 -9.55 -0.98
CA ILE A 45 -5.59 -9.18 -2.26
C ILE A 45 -6.58 -10.29 -2.66
N SER A 46 -7.73 -9.91 -3.22
CA SER A 46 -8.69 -10.89 -3.76
C SER A 46 -8.05 -11.73 -4.88
N PRO A 47 -8.51 -12.99 -5.07
CA PRO A 47 -8.05 -13.79 -6.18
C PRO A 47 -8.17 -13.03 -7.49
N TYR A 48 -7.17 -13.16 -8.33
CA TYR A 48 -7.09 -12.51 -9.64
C TYR A 48 -7.12 -13.57 -10.75
N TYR A 49 -7.21 -13.13 -12.00
CA TYR A 49 -7.38 -13.92 -13.22
C TYR A 49 -8.85 -14.26 -13.53
N PHE A 50 -9.64 -14.78 -12.57
CA PHE A 50 -11.07 -15.02 -12.77
C PHE A 50 -11.88 -13.88 -12.18
N GLU A 51 -12.85 -13.39 -12.94
CA GLU A 51 -13.77 -12.36 -12.48
C GLU A 51 -14.63 -12.85 -11.32
N MET A 52 -14.77 -12.02 -10.31
CA MET A 52 -15.61 -12.29 -9.14
C MET A 52 -16.65 -11.19 -8.98
N ASP A 53 -17.90 -11.61 -8.83
CA ASP A 53 -18.98 -10.73 -8.38
C ASP A 53 -18.90 -10.47 -6.87
N GLN A 54 -19.72 -9.55 -6.37
CA GLN A 54 -19.68 -9.15 -4.96
C GLN A 54 -20.00 -10.28 -3.99
N GLU A 55 -20.87 -11.22 -4.38
CA GLU A 55 -21.19 -12.35 -3.52
C GLU A 55 -20.04 -13.35 -3.42
N LYS A 56 -19.33 -13.62 -4.52
CA LYS A 56 -18.12 -14.45 -4.50
C LYS A 56 -17.00 -13.81 -3.68
N LEU A 57 -16.83 -12.47 -3.78
CA LEU A 57 -15.89 -11.72 -2.95
C LEU A 57 -16.25 -11.84 -1.47
N PHE A 58 -17.54 -11.69 -1.14
CA PHE A 58 -18.03 -11.87 0.23
C PHE A 58 -17.72 -13.28 0.74
N VAL A 59 -18.12 -14.32 0.01
CA VAL A 59 -17.90 -15.72 0.41
C VAL A 59 -16.41 -16.04 0.59
N TYR A 60 -15.56 -15.52 -0.30
CA TYR A 60 -14.12 -15.73 -0.22
C TYR A 60 -13.53 -15.15 1.07
N TYR A 61 -13.80 -13.87 1.34
CA TYR A 61 -13.23 -13.20 2.50
C TYR A 61 -13.89 -13.61 3.82
N ASP A 62 -15.19 -13.89 3.83
CA ASP A 62 -15.91 -14.41 5.00
C ASP A 62 -15.31 -15.76 5.44
N ARG A 63 -15.07 -16.66 4.48
CA ARG A 63 -14.40 -17.92 4.77
C ARG A 63 -12.97 -17.71 5.25
N LEU A 64 -12.21 -16.86 4.56
CA LEU A 64 -10.81 -16.62 4.93
C LEU A 64 -10.71 -16.03 6.35
N ALA A 65 -11.56 -15.08 6.70
CA ALA A 65 -11.58 -14.48 8.02
C ALA A 65 -11.88 -15.50 9.13
N LYS A 66 -12.70 -16.51 8.85
CA LYS A 66 -13.00 -17.62 9.79
C LYS A 66 -11.87 -18.63 9.92
N ASP A 67 -11.09 -18.81 8.86
CA ASP A 67 -10.04 -19.84 8.80
C ASP A 67 -8.65 -19.32 9.23
N VAL A 68 -8.38 -17.99 9.17
CA VAL A 68 -7.12 -17.40 9.63
C VAL A 68 -7.04 -17.31 11.16
N LYS A 69 -5.81 -17.32 11.68
CA LYS A 69 -5.54 -17.33 13.14
C LYS A 69 -5.77 -16.00 13.84
N GLY A 70 -5.77 -14.89 13.13
CA GLY A 70 -5.84 -13.56 13.71
C GLY A 70 -6.49 -12.53 12.80
N ASP A 71 -6.15 -11.28 13.02
CA ASP A 71 -6.67 -10.17 12.24
C ASP A 71 -6.15 -10.21 10.79
N LEU A 72 -6.91 -9.60 9.88
CA LEU A 72 -6.48 -9.42 8.50
C LEU A 72 -6.92 -8.09 7.92
N TYR A 73 -6.15 -7.59 6.95
CA TYR A 73 -6.51 -6.49 6.06
C TYR A 73 -6.99 -7.02 4.71
N LEU A 74 -8.04 -6.41 4.20
CA LEU A 74 -8.43 -6.56 2.80
C LEU A 74 -7.49 -5.75 1.91
N TYR A 75 -7.29 -6.21 0.68
CA TYR A 75 -6.58 -5.43 -0.32
C TYR A 75 -7.39 -5.36 -1.62
N ASN A 76 -7.90 -4.20 -1.94
CA ASN A 76 -8.65 -3.90 -3.15
C ASN A 76 -7.72 -3.24 -4.18
N PHE A 77 -7.52 -3.90 -5.34
CA PHE A 77 -6.68 -3.38 -6.41
C PHE A 77 -7.25 -3.75 -7.78
N PRO A 78 -8.34 -3.09 -8.21
CA PRO A 78 -9.07 -3.43 -9.44
C PRO A 78 -8.22 -3.55 -10.69
N PRO A 79 -7.21 -2.67 -10.94
CA PRO A 79 -6.34 -2.81 -12.12
C PRO A 79 -5.54 -4.13 -12.18
N ARG A 80 -5.41 -4.84 -11.07
CA ARG A 80 -4.67 -6.12 -10.99
C ARG A 80 -5.57 -7.33 -10.80
N THR A 81 -6.76 -7.13 -10.26
CA THR A 81 -7.70 -8.23 -9.97
C THR A 81 -8.82 -8.35 -11.00
N GLY A 82 -9.10 -7.29 -11.77
CA GLY A 82 -10.22 -7.23 -12.72
C GLY A 82 -11.57 -6.96 -12.08
N HIS A 83 -11.64 -6.81 -10.76
CA HIS A 83 -12.86 -6.49 -10.01
C HIS A 83 -12.54 -5.62 -8.80
N SER A 84 -13.54 -4.90 -8.30
CA SER A 84 -13.45 -4.05 -7.11
C SER A 84 -14.34 -4.59 -6.00
N ILE A 85 -13.91 -4.46 -4.74
CA ILE A 85 -14.76 -4.77 -3.59
C ILE A 85 -15.62 -3.54 -3.31
N ALA A 86 -16.94 -3.67 -3.46
CA ALA A 86 -17.86 -2.57 -3.22
C ALA A 86 -17.92 -2.17 -1.73
N PRO A 87 -18.18 -0.88 -1.41
CA PRO A 87 -18.30 -0.43 -0.02
C PRO A 87 -19.32 -1.22 0.80
N GLU A 88 -20.44 -1.60 0.20
CA GLU A 88 -21.49 -2.41 0.83
C GLU A 88 -21.00 -3.84 1.14
N THR A 89 -20.17 -4.41 0.27
CA THR A 89 -19.57 -5.73 0.48
C THR A 89 -18.56 -5.66 1.63
N ILE A 90 -17.73 -4.62 1.70
CA ILE A 90 -16.81 -4.38 2.82
C ILE A 90 -17.60 -4.25 4.11
N ARG A 91 -18.69 -3.47 4.13
CA ARG A 91 -19.53 -3.30 5.31
C ARG A 91 -20.10 -4.64 5.78
N ARG A 92 -20.66 -5.45 4.89
CA ARG A 92 -21.15 -6.81 5.20
C ARG A 92 -20.07 -7.69 5.80
N LEU A 93 -18.86 -7.64 5.24
CA LEU A 93 -17.71 -8.43 5.70
C LEU A 93 -17.32 -8.10 7.14
N ILE A 94 -17.18 -6.81 7.47
CA ILE A 94 -16.78 -6.40 8.82
C ILE A 94 -17.88 -6.58 9.87
N ASP A 95 -19.14 -6.55 9.45
CA ASP A 95 -20.27 -6.86 10.35
C ASP A 95 -20.32 -8.37 10.68
N ALA A 96 -19.87 -9.23 9.75
CA ALA A 96 -19.83 -10.69 9.96
C ALA A 96 -18.52 -11.17 10.59
N ASN A 97 -17.40 -10.43 10.43
CA ASN A 97 -16.06 -10.88 10.79
C ASN A 97 -15.29 -9.73 11.50
N PRO A 98 -15.31 -9.65 12.83
CA PRO A 98 -14.67 -8.56 13.56
C PRO A 98 -13.13 -8.55 13.47
N ASN A 99 -12.53 -9.63 12.99
CA ASN A 99 -11.09 -9.72 12.73
C ASN A 99 -10.67 -9.19 11.35
N ILE A 100 -11.60 -8.68 10.54
CA ILE A 100 -11.27 -7.88 9.35
C ILE A 100 -11.15 -6.43 9.84
N ILE A 101 -9.91 -5.96 10.05
CA ILE A 101 -9.63 -4.71 10.76
C ILE A 101 -9.27 -3.54 9.86
N GLY A 102 -9.12 -3.76 8.56
CA GLY A 102 -8.79 -2.67 7.64
C GLY A 102 -8.76 -3.06 6.18
N LEU A 103 -8.51 -2.04 5.37
CA LEU A 103 -8.43 -2.14 3.91
C LEU A 103 -7.26 -1.30 3.39
N LYS A 104 -6.49 -1.86 2.46
CA LYS A 104 -5.71 -1.06 1.49
C LYS A 104 -6.54 -0.94 0.20
N ASP A 105 -6.85 0.30 -0.18
CA ASP A 105 -7.69 0.62 -1.34
C ASP A 105 -6.86 1.27 -2.46
N SER A 106 -6.44 0.47 -3.44
CA SER A 106 -5.67 0.92 -4.61
C SER A 106 -6.61 1.16 -5.80
N VAL A 107 -7.52 2.13 -5.63
CA VAL A 107 -8.43 2.61 -6.67
C VAL A 107 -7.98 4.00 -7.12
N SER A 108 -7.94 4.23 -8.44
CA SER A 108 -7.42 5.47 -9.01
C SER A 108 -8.26 6.73 -8.69
N THR A 109 -9.50 6.54 -8.25
CA THR A 109 -10.40 7.64 -7.89
C THR A 109 -10.60 7.70 -6.37
N PRO A 110 -10.27 8.82 -5.70
CA PRO A 110 -10.49 8.99 -4.25
C PRO A 110 -11.94 8.77 -3.80
N GLY A 111 -12.89 8.91 -4.73
CA GLY A 111 -14.32 8.74 -4.46
C GLY A 111 -14.69 7.36 -3.94
N HIS A 112 -14.03 6.28 -4.40
CA HIS A 112 -14.27 4.93 -3.88
C HIS A 112 -13.83 4.82 -2.42
N THR A 113 -12.60 5.23 -2.11
CA THR A 113 -12.07 5.24 -0.74
C THR A 113 -12.96 6.06 0.20
N ASN A 114 -13.45 7.21 -0.25
CA ASN A 114 -14.37 8.04 0.54
C ASN A 114 -15.72 7.34 0.78
N MET A 115 -16.25 6.59 -0.20
CA MET A 115 -17.47 5.79 0.00
C MET A 115 -17.24 4.64 0.98
N VAL A 116 -16.09 3.98 0.92
CA VAL A 116 -15.73 2.95 1.91
C VAL A 116 -15.65 3.54 3.31
N CYS A 117 -14.93 4.65 3.52
CA CYS A 117 -14.84 5.30 4.83
C CYS A 117 -16.23 5.62 5.42
N ARG A 118 -17.14 6.13 4.58
CA ARG A 118 -18.54 6.38 5.01
C ARG A 118 -19.29 5.09 5.34
N ALA A 119 -19.13 4.04 4.55
CA ALA A 119 -19.83 2.77 4.78
C ALA A 119 -19.39 2.09 6.10
N VAL A 120 -18.15 2.30 6.52
CA VAL A 120 -17.57 1.69 7.72
C VAL A 120 -17.52 2.64 8.93
N GLU A 121 -18.09 3.84 8.80
CA GLU A 121 -18.07 4.84 9.87
C GLU A 121 -18.59 4.27 11.21
N GLY A 122 -17.88 4.58 12.30
CA GLY A 122 -18.17 4.07 13.63
C GLY A 122 -17.75 2.63 13.90
N LYS A 123 -17.10 1.97 12.95
CA LYS A 123 -16.52 0.63 13.12
C LYS A 123 -15.01 0.71 13.43
N PRO A 124 -14.44 -0.24 14.17
CA PRO A 124 -13.00 -0.36 14.38
C PRO A 124 -12.32 -0.88 13.11
N PHE A 125 -12.26 -0.05 12.10
CA PHE A 125 -11.78 -0.40 10.77
C PHE A 125 -10.99 0.76 10.16
N THR A 126 -9.78 0.49 9.67
CA THR A 126 -8.89 1.51 9.10
C THR A 126 -8.80 1.36 7.59
N VAL A 127 -8.95 2.46 6.87
CA VAL A 127 -8.83 2.51 5.40
C VAL A 127 -7.56 3.24 5.00
N TYR A 128 -6.67 2.56 4.29
CA TYR A 128 -5.48 3.16 3.69
C TYR A 128 -5.68 3.35 2.19
N SER A 129 -5.30 4.50 1.64
CA SER A 129 -5.15 4.65 0.19
C SER A 129 -3.96 3.84 -0.31
N GLY A 130 -4.04 3.32 -1.53
CA GLY A 130 -2.93 2.62 -2.17
C GLY A 130 -2.10 3.50 -3.11
N PHE A 131 -2.52 4.77 -3.31
CA PHE A 131 -1.82 5.76 -4.12
C PHE A 131 -1.36 6.93 -3.25
N ASP A 132 -0.10 7.33 -3.44
CA ASP A 132 0.56 8.35 -2.63
C ASP A 132 -0.12 9.72 -2.75
N ASP A 133 -0.66 10.05 -3.93
CA ASP A 133 -1.42 11.28 -4.20
C ASP A 133 -2.82 11.33 -3.59
N GLN A 134 -3.24 10.26 -2.92
CA GLN A 134 -4.52 10.22 -2.21
C GLN A 134 -4.36 10.35 -0.68
N PHE A 135 -3.15 10.57 -0.19
CA PHE A 135 -2.87 10.65 1.25
C PHE A 135 -3.75 11.68 1.96
N LEU A 136 -3.79 12.93 1.47
CA LEU A 136 -4.56 13.99 2.14
C LEU A 136 -6.07 13.73 2.08
N SER A 137 -6.59 13.27 0.95
CA SER A 137 -8.01 12.92 0.83
C SER A 137 -8.38 11.76 1.74
N ASN A 138 -7.46 10.81 1.97
CA ASN A 138 -7.69 9.69 2.86
C ASN A 138 -7.75 10.13 4.32
N ILE A 139 -6.75 10.84 4.82
CA ILE A 139 -6.72 11.29 6.23
C ILE A 139 -7.78 12.34 6.59
N ALA A 140 -8.42 12.95 5.59
CA ALA A 140 -9.57 13.83 5.81
C ALA A 140 -10.87 13.07 6.12
N ASN A 141 -10.90 11.76 5.90
CA ASN A 141 -12.06 10.92 6.21
C ASN A 141 -11.97 10.34 7.64
N ASN A 142 -13.13 10.16 8.27
CA ASN A 142 -13.23 9.35 9.48
C ASN A 142 -12.84 7.90 9.16
N GLY A 143 -11.86 7.34 9.89
CA GLY A 143 -11.31 6.00 9.64
C GLY A 143 -10.23 5.94 8.56
N GLY A 144 -9.85 7.08 7.96
CA GLY A 144 -8.70 7.17 7.06
C GLY A 144 -7.39 7.03 7.82
N GLY A 145 -6.59 6.01 7.50
CA GLY A 145 -5.32 5.68 8.16
C GLY A 145 -4.08 6.25 7.49
N GLY A 146 -4.24 6.85 6.30
CA GLY A 146 -3.12 7.35 5.51
C GLY A 146 -2.91 6.59 4.20
N CYS A 147 -1.65 6.32 3.83
CA CYS A 147 -1.31 5.70 2.56
C CYS A 147 -0.34 4.52 2.73
N ILE A 148 -0.57 3.44 2.00
CA ILE A 148 0.39 2.35 1.77
C ILE A 148 0.84 2.43 0.30
N GLY A 149 1.61 3.48 -0.01
CA GLY A 149 2.17 3.74 -1.32
C GLY A 149 3.60 3.24 -1.47
N ALA A 150 4.22 3.45 -2.63
CA ALA A 150 5.58 2.99 -2.90
C ALA A 150 6.64 4.12 -2.87
N LEU A 151 6.25 5.39 -2.97
CA LEU A 151 7.20 6.50 -2.93
C LEU A 151 7.89 6.65 -1.57
N SER A 152 7.25 6.20 -0.48
CA SER A 152 7.87 6.15 0.85
C SER A 152 9.16 5.31 0.89
N ILE A 153 9.33 4.37 -0.04
CA ILE A 153 10.55 3.56 -0.16
C ILE A 153 11.73 4.44 -0.60
N ILE A 154 11.52 5.35 -1.54
CA ILE A 154 12.59 6.19 -2.11
C ILE A 154 12.77 7.54 -1.41
N VAL A 155 11.75 8.06 -0.73
CA VAL A 155 11.81 9.33 0.01
C VAL A 155 11.19 9.23 1.42
N PRO A 156 11.68 8.30 2.27
CA PRO A 156 11.13 8.09 3.62
C PRO A 156 11.20 9.34 4.49
N GLU A 157 12.22 10.19 4.31
CA GLU A 157 12.40 11.42 5.05
C GLU A 157 11.33 12.48 4.75
N ILE A 158 10.87 12.56 3.47
CA ILE A 158 9.78 13.45 3.08
C ILE A 158 8.47 12.92 3.67
N TRP A 159 8.22 11.62 3.55
CA TRP A 159 7.03 10.98 4.10
C TRP A 159 6.95 11.10 5.63
N SER A 160 8.04 10.84 6.35
CA SER A 160 8.08 11.05 7.80
C SER A 160 7.75 12.48 8.20
N SER A 161 8.32 13.46 7.46
CA SER A 161 8.04 14.87 7.71
C SER A 161 6.59 15.25 7.39
N LEU A 162 6.03 14.70 6.31
CA LEU A 162 4.64 14.92 5.90
C LEU A 162 3.65 14.39 6.95
N VAL A 163 3.84 13.14 7.38
CA VAL A 163 2.98 12.52 8.40
C VAL A 163 3.06 13.28 9.72
N LYS A 164 4.27 13.70 10.10
CA LYS A 164 4.47 14.51 11.32
C LYS A 164 3.72 15.84 11.23
N ALA A 165 3.90 16.59 10.13
CA ALA A 165 3.22 17.88 9.94
C ALA A 165 1.68 17.72 9.93
N ALA A 166 1.16 16.68 9.28
CA ALA A 166 -0.26 16.39 9.27
C ALA A 166 -0.82 16.10 10.67
N ASN A 167 -0.11 15.30 11.47
CA ASN A 167 -0.48 14.98 12.85
C ASN A 167 -0.44 16.22 13.78
N GLU A 168 0.52 17.12 13.55
CA GLU A 168 0.67 18.39 14.26
C GLU A 168 -0.32 19.47 13.77
N ARG A 169 -1.09 19.19 12.71
CA ARG A 169 -2.01 20.12 12.04
C ARG A 169 -1.32 21.37 11.48
N ASP A 170 -0.04 21.26 11.15
CA ASP A 170 0.71 22.27 10.41
C ASP A 170 0.34 22.14 8.92
N PHE A 171 -0.76 22.78 8.53
CA PHE A 171 -1.32 22.64 7.18
C PHE A 171 -0.39 23.22 6.10
N ASP A 172 0.25 24.35 6.35
CA ASP A 172 1.16 24.96 5.37
C ASP A 172 2.31 24.01 5.05
N ARG A 173 2.94 23.47 6.08
CA ARG A 173 4.01 22.48 5.93
C ARG A 173 3.51 21.16 5.33
N THR A 174 2.32 20.72 5.72
CA THR A 174 1.68 19.51 5.18
C THR A 174 1.49 19.65 3.67
N PHE A 175 0.91 20.73 3.20
CA PHE A 175 0.70 20.97 1.77
C PHE A 175 2.01 21.11 1.00
N ALA A 176 2.99 21.82 1.54
CA ALA A 176 4.29 21.97 0.91
C ALA A 176 5.00 20.61 0.74
N LEU A 177 5.02 19.76 1.77
CA LEU A 177 5.60 18.42 1.70
C LEU A 177 4.82 17.47 0.79
N TYR A 178 3.49 17.52 0.85
CA TYR A 178 2.64 16.74 -0.04
C TYR A 178 2.85 17.12 -1.51
N HIS A 179 3.08 18.38 -1.82
CA HIS A 179 3.41 18.83 -3.17
C HIS A 179 4.70 18.18 -3.70
N LEU A 180 5.68 17.90 -2.84
CA LEU A 180 6.89 17.14 -3.22
C LEU A 180 6.54 15.70 -3.61
N ILE A 181 5.64 15.06 -2.88
CA ILE A 181 5.15 13.71 -3.22
C ILE A 181 4.43 13.73 -4.56
N GLN A 182 3.57 14.73 -4.80
CA GLN A 182 2.86 14.91 -6.07
C GLN A 182 3.85 15.02 -7.26
N LYS A 183 4.96 15.72 -7.10
CA LYS A 183 6.00 15.83 -8.13
C LYS A 183 6.62 14.48 -8.50
N LEU A 184 6.65 13.52 -7.58
CA LEU A 184 7.21 12.18 -7.80
C LEU A 184 6.21 11.20 -8.42
N MET A 185 4.91 11.51 -8.47
CA MET A 185 3.87 10.61 -9.03
C MET A 185 4.17 10.13 -10.46
N PRO A 186 4.75 10.95 -11.37
CA PRO A 186 5.09 10.47 -12.71
C PRO A 186 6.00 9.24 -12.76
N ILE A 187 6.75 8.94 -11.67
CA ILE A 187 7.59 7.74 -11.59
C ILE A 187 6.77 6.45 -11.80
N TYR A 188 5.51 6.43 -11.38
CA TYR A 188 4.64 5.27 -11.54
C TYR A 188 4.32 4.93 -13.00
N ASP A 189 4.33 5.95 -13.88
CA ASP A 189 3.93 5.82 -15.29
C ASP A 189 5.11 5.82 -16.27
N MET A 190 6.36 6.00 -15.77
CA MET A 190 7.55 6.04 -16.61
C MET A 190 7.89 4.69 -17.24
N ASP A 191 7.56 3.58 -16.57
CA ASP A 191 7.76 2.21 -17.06
C ASP A 191 6.69 1.30 -16.51
N THR A 192 6.34 0.26 -17.25
CA THR A 192 5.40 -0.78 -16.79
C THR A 192 5.93 -1.54 -15.57
N ASN A 193 7.25 -1.51 -15.33
CA ASN A 193 7.92 -2.09 -14.17
C ASN A 193 8.37 -1.00 -13.18
N CYS A 194 7.43 -0.36 -12.51
CA CYS A 194 7.72 0.61 -11.45
C CYS A 194 8.67 0.05 -10.37
N SER A 195 8.59 -1.23 -10.05
CA SER A 195 9.46 -1.85 -9.03
C SER A 195 10.94 -1.80 -9.41
N LEU A 196 11.28 -1.92 -10.70
CA LEU A 196 12.67 -1.79 -11.17
C LEU A 196 13.15 -0.34 -11.08
N ILE A 197 12.28 0.64 -11.43
CA ILE A 197 12.61 2.06 -11.25
C ILE A 197 12.95 2.33 -9.78
N LEU A 198 12.08 1.94 -8.86
CA LEU A 198 12.29 2.15 -7.42
C LEU A 198 13.61 1.52 -6.94
N LYS A 199 13.92 0.29 -7.35
CA LYS A 199 15.19 -0.35 -7.03
C LYS A 199 16.40 0.46 -7.52
N LYS A 200 16.37 0.91 -8.77
CA LYS A 200 17.44 1.71 -9.36
C LYS A 200 17.60 3.06 -8.66
N LEU A 201 16.49 3.69 -8.29
CA LEU A 201 16.51 4.93 -7.52
C LEU A 201 17.07 4.73 -6.09
N LEU A 202 16.83 3.58 -5.45
CA LEU A 202 17.47 3.25 -4.17
C LEU A 202 19.00 3.11 -4.31
N VAL A 203 19.47 2.46 -5.38
CA VAL A 203 20.91 2.39 -5.69
C VAL A 203 21.46 3.78 -6.00
N HIS A 204 20.74 4.60 -6.77
CA HIS A 204 21.08 6.01 -7.04
C HIS A 204 21.25 6.82 -5.74
N ARG A 205 20.43 6.54 -4.74
CA ARG A 205 20.55 7.14 -3.40
C ARG A 205 21.68 6.57 -2.54
N GLY A 206 22.46 5.65 -3.07
CA GLY A 206 23.63 5.08 -2.40
C GLY A 206 23.35 3.85 -1.54
N LEU A 207 22.18 3.19 -1.70
CA LEU A 207 21.94 1.91 -1.02
C LEU A 207 22.70 0.77 -1.72
N GLU A 208 23.44 -0.01 -0.96
CA GLU A 208 24.18 -1.18 -1.44
C GLU A 208 23.25 -2.40 -1.60
N ILE A 209 22.34 -2.32 -2.56
CA ILE A 209 21.41 -3.42 -2.92
C ILE A 209 21.55 -3.78 -4.39
N SER A 210 21.08 -4.99 -4.75
CA SER A 210 20.99 -5.38 -6.16
C SER A 210 19.81 -4.69 -6.85
N ASP A 211 20.07 -4.04 -7.98
CA ASP A 211 19.02 -3.47 -8.85
C ASP A 211 18.51 -4.47 -9.90
N ARG A 212 18.87 -5.75 -9.78
CA ARG A 212 18.43 -6.81 -10.71
C ARG A 212 16.93 -7.09 -10.56
N ALA A 213 16.30 -7.42 -11.66
CA ALA A 213 14.94 -7.93 -11.72
C ALA A 213 14.87 -9.20 -12.58
N VAL A 214 13.79 -9.95 -12.44
CA VAL A 214 13.58 -11.19 -13.21
C VAL A 214 13.11 -10.87 -14.64
N CYS A 215 13.44 -11.74 -15.60
CA CYS A 215 12.92 -11.67 -16.96
C CYS A 215 11.37 -11.84 -16.93
N PRO A 216 10.60 -11.06 -17.71
CA PRO A 216 11.03 -10.04 -18.70
C PRO A 216 11.21 -8.63 -18.11
N PHE A 217 11.15 -8.45 -16.81
CA PHE A 217 11.17 -7.16 -16.10
C PHE A 217 12.58 -6.67 -15.77
N ASN A 218 13.61 -7.26 -16.39
CA ASN A 218 15.02 -7.03 -16.05
C ASN A 218 15.71 -5.97 -16.93
N GLN A 219 14.97 -5.34 -17.84
CA GLN A 219 15.49 -4.30 -18.72
C GLN A 219 14.77 -2.98 -18.48
N MET A 220 15.51 -1.89 -18.55
CA MET A 220 15.01 -0.54 -18.49
C MET A 220 15.75 0.35 -19.48
N ASN A 221 15.04 1.22 -20.16
CA ASN A 221 15.63 2.24 -21.01
C ASN A 221 16.45 3.22 -20.16
N ALA A 222 17.69 3.48 -20.56
CA ALA A 222 18.58 4.39 -19.86
C ALA A 222 18.02 5.82 -19.74
N ALA A 223 17.28 6.29 -20.75
CA ALA A 223 16.65 7.61 -20.72
C ALA A 223 15.53 7.68 -19.68
N ILE A 224 14.74 6.60 -19.50
CA ILE A 224 13.72 6.52 -18.46
C ILE A 224 14.38 6.58 -17.09
N TYR A 225 15.44 5.80 -16.86
CA TYR A 225 16.17 5.84 -15.61
C TYR A 225 16.70 7.24 -15.30
N GLN A 226 17.35 7.88 -16.30
CA GLN A 226 17.90 9.23 -16.11
C GLN A 226 16.80 10.24 -15.76
N SER A 227 15.66 10.20 -16.45
CA SER A 227 14.54 11.10 -16.16
C SER A 227 13.98 10.88 -14.73
N ALA A 228 13.92 9.63 -14.28
CA ALA A 228 13.46 9.32 -12.92
C ALA A 228 14.48 9.80 -11.85
N ALA A 229 15.78 9.65 -12.12
CA ALA A 229 16.85 10.10 -11.24
C ALA A 229 16.89 11.64 -11.14
N ASP A 230 16.82 12.34 -12.27
CA ASP A 230 16.80 13.81 -12.32
C ASP A 230 15.59 14.37 -11.57
N LEU A 231 14.42 13.74 -11.72
CA LEU A 231 13.21 14.11 -11.00
C LEU A 231 13.37 13.93 -9.49
N LEU A 232 13.90 12.79 -9.06
CA LEU A 232 14.17 12.51 -7.65
C LEU A 232 15.16 13.51 -7.06
N ASP A 233 16.27 13.78 -7.75
CA ASP A 233 17.30 14.72 -7.28
C ASP A 233 16.75 16.14 -7.15
N SER A 234 15.93 16.58 -8.10
CA SER A 234 15.24 17.88 -8.05
C SER A 234 14.35 18.00 -6.81
N VAL A 235 13.53 16.96 -6.54
CA VAL A 235 12.63 16.96 -5.38
C VAL A 235 13.40 16.90 -4.07
N LEU A 236 14.48 16.13 -4.00
CA LEU A 236 15.35 16.07 -2.82
C LEU A 236 16.09 17.40 -2.57
N ALA A 237 16.50 18.11 -3.62
CA ALA A 237 17.12 19.44 -3.51
C ALA A 237 16.11 20.45 -2.94
N GLU A 238 14.88 20.47 -3.46
CA GLU A 238 13.79 21.31 -2.97
C GLU A 238 13.47 21.01 -1.49
N TYR A 239 13.34 19.73 -1.12
CA TYR A 239 13.11 19.34 0.27
C TYR A 239 14.22 19.83 1.22
N ARG A 240 15.49 19.76 0.78
CA ARG A 240 16.62 20.29 1.59
C ARG A 240 16.54 21.80 1.80
N SER A 241 16.02 22.54 0.82
CA SER A 241 15.86 24.01 0.92
C SER A 241 14.71 24.44 1.85
N MET A 242 13.80 23.50 2.20
CA MET A 242 12.68 23.74 3.13
C MET A 242 13.05 23.52 4.61
N ARG A 243 14.26 23.05 4.89
CA ARG A 243 14.78 22.81 6.24
C ARG A 243 15.43 24.05 6.79
#